data_8644f4fb4bfc1202f16cd01334ebc653
#
_entry.id   8644f4fb4bfc1202f16cd01334ebc653
#
_cell.length_a   1.000
_cell.length_b   1.000
_cell.length_c   1.000
_cell.angle_alpha   90.00
_cell.angle_beta   90.00
_cell.angle_gamma   90.00
#
_symmetry.space_group_name_H-M   'P 1'
#
loop_
_entity.id
_entity.type
_entity.pdbx_description
1 polymer ?
#
loop_
_entity_poly.entity_id
_entity_poly.type
_entity_poly.pdbx_seq_one_letter_code
_entity_poly.pdbx_strand_id
1 'polypeptide(L)'
;PAVKEQVESLGARFLELELQTEEAETAGGYARAMGDEFYNRQREMMAQVVTDSDVVITTAAVPGGKAPVLITKEMVQGMRVGSVIVDLAAEGGGNCELTRPGESVEADGVTILGPLNLPSTVPYHASQMYARNVAAFLQNLVKDGELRLDMEDQIISDSLLTHQGEVVNPRVRELLGLPASVPAAEERSDG
;
A
#
# COMPACT_ATOMS: atom_id res chain seq x y z
N PRO A 1 -13.54 1.28 10.27
CA PRO A 1 -14.98 1.00 10.47
C PRO A 1 -15.66 0.48 9.21
N ALA A 2 -15.34 0.98 8.02
CA ALA A 2 -16.02 0.62 6.76
C ALA A 2 -15.96 -0.88 6.40
N VAL A 3 -14.92 -1.60 6.85
CA VAL A 3 -14.71 -3.03 6.52
C VAL A 3 -15.09 -3.98 7.67
N LYS A 4 -15.55 -3.47 8.81
CA LYS A 4 -15.86 -4.29 9.99
C LYS A 4 -16.90 -5.39 9.68
N GLU A 5 -18.02 -5.01 9.10
CA GLU A 5 -19.08 -5.94 8.72
C GLU A 5 -18.60 -7.00 7.71
N GLN A 6 -17.71 -6.62 6.79
CA GLN A 6 -17.13 -7.54 5.81
C GLN A 6 -16.24 -8.58 6.48
N VAL A 7 -15.40 -8.18 7.44
CA VAL A 7 -14.53 -9.06 8.21
C VAL A 7 -15.36 -10.04 9.05
N GLU A 8 -16.36 -9.54 9.77
CA GLU A 8 -17.22 -10.33 10.63
C GLU A 8 -18.11 -11.30 9.84
N SER A 9 -18.55 -10.92 8.62
CA SER A 9 -19.32 -11.80 7.72
C SER A 9 -18.55 -13.03 7.26
N LEU A 10 -17.22 -12.97 7.27
CA LEU A 10 -16.34 -14.10 6.97
C LEU A 10 -15.99 -14.96 8.21
N GLY A 11 -16.60 -14.66 9.36
CA GLY A 11 -16.36 -15.40 10.61
C GLY A 11 -15.10 -14.97 11.36
N ALA A 12 -14.42 -13.89 10.94
CA ALA A 12 -13.28 -13.34 11.64
C ALA A 12 -13.72 -12.34 12.72
N ARG A 13 -12.89 -12.14 13.74
CA ARG A 13 -13.09 -11.12 14.76
C ARG A 13 -12.41 -9.82 14.32
N PHE A 14 -13.18 -8.74 14.21
CA PHE A 14 -12.62 -7.42 13.98
C PHE A 14 -12.14 -6.84 15.33
N LEU A 15 -10.88 -6.40 15.36
CA LEU A 15 -10.31 -5.70 16.52
C LEU A 15 -10.31 -4.21 16.25
N GLU A 16 -11.16 -3.49 16.95
CA GLU A 16 -11.27 -2.05 16.85
C GLU A 16 -10.28 -1.39 17.81
N LEU A 17 -9.33 -0.66 17.26
CA LEU A 17 -8.42 0.15 18.04
C LEU A 17 -9.07 1.53 18.22
N GLU A 18 -9.23 1.99 19.45
CA GLU A 18 -9.79 3.33 19.76
C GLU A 18 -8.78 4.44 19.43
N LEU A 19 -8.50 4.61 18.14
CA LEU A 19 -7.65 5.67 17.60
C LEU A 19 -8.53 6.73 16.92
N GLN A 20 -8.16 8.00 17.07
CA GLN A 20 -8.80 9.07 16.32
C GLN A 20 -8.36 8.97 14.84
N THR A 21 -9.22 8.40 14.01
CA THR A 21 -8.91 8.05 12.60
C THR A 21 -9.51 9.03 11.59
N GLU A 22 -10.10 10.16 12.03
CA GLU A 22 -10.80 11.09 11.14
C GLU A 22 -9.94 11.61 9.96
N GLU A 23 -8.60 11.49 10.04
CA GLU A 23 -7.67 11.91 9.00
C GLU A 23 -6.79 10.78 8.43
N ALA A 24 -7.05 9.51 8.79
CA ALA A 24 -6.15 8.39 8.47
C ALA A 24 -6.31 7.82 7.05
N GLU A 25 -7.37 8.18 6.34
CA GLU A 25 -7.65 7.68 4.99
C GLU A 25 -7.56 8.81 3.95
N THR A 26 -6.97 8.51 2.78
CA THR A 26 -7.08 9.37 1.61
C THR A 26 -8.41 9.16 0.91
N ALA A 27 -8.83 10.09 0.04
CA ALA A 27 -10.04 9.96 -0.79
C ALA A 27 -10.09 8.67 -1.63
N GLY A 28 -8.93 8.05 -1.90
CA GLY A 28 -8.82 6.76 -2.61
C GLY A 28 -8.80 5.52 -1.71
N GLY A 29 -9.05 5.65 -0.39
CA GLY A 29 -9.07 4.51 0.56
C GLY A 29 -7.69 3.98 0.95
N TYR A 30 -6.60 4.68 0.63
CA TYR A 30 -5.25 4.32 1.04
C TYR A 30 -4.89 4.95 2.39
N ALA A 31 -4.08 4.23 3.18
CA ALA A 31 -3.57 4.73 4.43
C ALA A 31 -2.67 5.97 4.21
N ARG A 32 -2.95 7.04 4.94
CA ARG A 32 -2.10 8.23 4.96
C ARG A 32 -0.98 8.03 5.98
N ALA A 33 0.22 8.56 5.70
CA ALA A 33 1.29 8.61 6.68
C ALA A 33 0.87 9.51 7.85
N MET A 34 0.80 8.92 9.06
CA MET A 34 0.45 9.61 10.30
C MET A 34 1.73 9.95 11.07
N GLY A 35 1.61 10.79 12.10
CA GLY A 35 2.73 11.13 12.97
C GLY A 35 3.18 9.97 13.87
N ASP A 36 4.41 10.06 14.38
CA ASP A 36 5.03 9.00 15.23
C ASP A 36 4.21 8.68 16.50
N GLU A 37 3.53 9.67 17.08
CA GLU A 37 2.68 9.48 18.27
C GLU A 37 1.50 8.56 17.98
N PHE A 38 0.87 8.71 16.81
CA PHE A 38 -0.21 7.83 16.34
C PHE A 38 0.26 6.38 16.26
N TYR A 39 1.40 6.15 15.57
CA TYR A 39 1.96 4.81 15.42
C TYR A 39 2.44 4.21 16.75
N ASN A 40 2.94 5.02 17.68
CA ASN A 40 3.31 4.54 19.02
C ASN A 40 2.09 4.02 19.78
N ARG A 41 1.01 4.81 19.82
CA ARG A 41 -0.24 4.40 20.47
C ARG A 41 -0.86 3.17 19.79
N GLN A 42 -0.82 3.11 18.48
CA GLN A 42 -1.28 1.94 17.73
C GLN A 42 -0.47 0.69 18.12
N ARG A 43 0.85 0.80 18.24
CA ARG A 43 1.73 -0.30 18.66
C ARG A 43 1.41 -0.80 20.08
N GLU A 44 1.21 0.11 21.03
CA GLU A 44 0.84 -0.26 22.40
C GLU A 44 -0.46 -1.08 22.45
N MET A 45 -1.49 -0.64 21.70
CA MET A 45 -2.77 -1.34 21.64
C MET A 45 -2.67 -2.70 20.91
N MET A 46 -1.78 -2.81 19.93
CA MET A 46 -1.55 -4.04 19.18
C MET A 46 -0.67 -5.06 19.93
N ALA A 47 0.15 -4.60 20.90
CA ALA A 47 1.15 -5.45 21.54
C ALA A 47 0.56 -6.74 22.11
N GLN A 48 -0.55 -6.65 22.85
CA GLN A 48 -1.19 -7.82 23.44
C GLN A 48 -1.71 -8.80 22.37
N VAL A 49 -2.30 -8.27 21.30
CA VAL A 49 -2.85 -9.09 20.21
C VAL A 49 -1.75 -9.83 19.47
N VAL A 50 -0.63 -9.16 19.22
CA VAL A 50 0.53 -9.76 18.55
C VAL A 50 1.13 -10.87 19.39
N THR A 51 1.35 -10.61 20.69
CA THR A 51 1.97 -11.59 21.59
C THR A 51 1.11 -12.84 21.84
N ASP A 52 -0.22 -12.70 21.74
CA ASP A 52 -1.17 -13.82 21.87
C ASP A 52 -1.36 -14.60 20.56
N SER A 53 -0.81 -14.12 19.46
CA SER A 53 -0.98 -14.73 18.13
C SER A 53 0.08 -15.80 17.85
N ASP A 54 -0.32 -16.90 17.20
CA ASP A 54 0.60 -17.92 16.69
C ASP A 54 1.11 -17.57 15.29
N VAL A 55 0.30 -16.86 14.48
CA VAL A 55 0.67 -16.37 13.16
C VAL A 55 0.21 -14.92 12.99
N VAL A 56 1.11 -14.07 12.54
CA VAL A 56 0.82 -12.65 12.23
C VAL A 56 1.15 -12.38 10.76
N ILE A 57 0.23 -11.79 10.03
CA ILE A 57 0.45 -11.34 8.64
C ILE A 57 0.31 -9.83 8.60
N THR A 58 1.32 -9.12 8.11
CA THR A 58 1.30 -7.67 7.99
C THR A 58 1.29 -7.22 6.54
N THR A 59 0.47 -6.20 6.24
CA THR A 59 0.23 -5.72 4.87
C THR A 59 0.19 -4.20 4.77
N ALA A 60 0.58 -3.47 5.81
CA ALA A 60 0.49 -2.01 5.83
C ALA A 60 1.56 -1.40 4.92
N ALA A 61 1.15 -0.89 3.78
CA ALA A 61 2.01 -0.24 2.80
C ALA A 61 1.56 1.20 2.56
N VAL A 62 2.56 2.09 2.38
CA VAL A 62 2.33 3.47 1.94
C VAL A 62 2.83 3.59 0.51
N PRO A 63 1.96 3.87 -0.48
CA PRO A 63 2.36 3.99 -1.87
C PRO A 63 3.49 5.01 -2.07
N GLY A 64 4.64 4.56 -2.59
CA GLY A 64 5.82 5.40 -2.82
C GLY A 64 6.52 5.90 -1.55
N GLY A 65 6.21 5.34 -0.38
CA GLY A 65 6.83 5.66 0.90
C GLY A 65 7.35 4.42 1.63
N LYS A 66 8.02 4.65 2.75
CA LYS A 66 8.48 3.60 3.64
C LYS A 66 7.28 3.00 4.39
N ALA A 67 7.23 1.67 4.52
CA ALA A 67 6.23 0.98 5.33
C ALA A 67 6.34 1.39 6.81
N PRO A 68 5.23 1.60 7.52
CA PRO A 68 5.26 1.91 8.96
C PRO A 68 5.67 0.67 9.77
N VAL A 69 6.51 0.86 10.78
CA VAL A 69 6.83 -0.19 11.74
C VAL A 69 5.69 -0.32 12.74
N LEU A 70 4.98 -1.45 12.70
CA LEU A 70 3.84 -1.76 13.55
C LEU A 70 4.18 -2.78 14.63
N ILE A 71 5.08 -3.73 14.34
CA ILE A 71 5.52 -4.79 15.24
C ILE A 71 6.95 -4.48 15.67
N THR A 72 7.14 -4.23 16.98
CA THR A 72 8.45 -3.97 17.57
C THR A 72 9.17 -5.27 17.93
N LYS A 73 10.46 -5.17 18.16
CA LYS A 73 11.28 -6.27 18.66
C LYS A 73 10.73 -6.84 19.99
N GLU A 74 10.24 -5.99 20.88
CA GLU A 74 9.68 -6.41 22.17
C GLU A 74 8.38 -7.22 21.99
N MET A 75 7.54 -6.87 21.01
CA MET A 75 6.35 -7.67 20.69
C MET A 75 6.75 -9.06 20.19
N VAL A 76 7.76 -9.15 19.31
CA VAL A 76 8.28 -10.42 18.83
C VAL A 76 8.80 -11.28 19.97
N GLN A 77 9.54 -10.70 20.90
CA GLN A 77 10.06 -11.39 22.10
C GLN A 77 8.94 -11.90 23.03
N GLY A 78 7.78 -11.25 23.00
CA GLY A 78 6.60 -11.68 23.77
C GLY A 78 5.80 -12.82 23.11
N MET A 79 6.03 -13.12 21.83
CA MET A 79 5.33 -14.21 21.12
C MET A 79 5.80 -15.59 21.59
N ARG A 80 4.95 -16.60 21.36
CA ARG A 80 5.29 -17.98 21.70
C ARG A 80 6.37 -18.52 20.75
N VAL A 81 7.25 -19.34 21.28
CA VAL A 81 8.23 -20.09 20.47
C VAL A 81 7.50 -20.94 19.42
N GLY A 82 7.94 -20.85 18.16
CA GLY A 82 7.31 -21.50 17.01
C GLY A 82 6.27 -20.63 16.29
N SER A 83 5.99 -19.41 16.80
CA SER A 83 5.15 -18.46 16.09
C SER A 83 5.81 -17.95 14.79
N VAL A 84 4.99 -17.44 13.87
CA VAL A 84 5.43 -16.97 12.55
C VAL A 84 4.90 -15.59 12.27
N ILE A 85 5.75 -14.71 11.76
CA ILE A 85 5.36 -13.42 11.19
C ILE A 85 5.62 -13.44 9.69
N VAL A 86 4.62 -13.11 8.88
CA VAL A 86 4.74 -12.94 7.43
C VAL A 86 4.54 -11.47 7.10
N ASP A 87 5.63 -10.79 6.76
CA ASP A 87 5.62 -9.35 6.49
C ASP A 87 5.56 -9.09 4.98
N LEU A 88 4.34 -8.86 4.46
CA LEU A 88 4.12 -8.59 3.04
C LEU A 88 4.52 -7.17 2.62
N ALA A 89 4.86 -6.30 3.58
CA ALA A 89 5.37 -4.96 3.33
C ALA A 89 6.92 -4.91 3.27
N ALA A 90 7.60 -6.06 3.26
CA ALA A 90 9.06 -6.16 3.29
C ALA A 90 9.76 -5.33 2.20
N GLU A 91 9.21 -5.26 0.98
CA GLU A 91 9.77 -4.44 -0.12
C GLU A 91 9.83 -2.94 0.24
N GLY A 92 8.86 -2.45 1.03
CA GLY A 92 8.79 -1.06 1.53
C GLY A 92 9.56 -0.83 2.83
N GLY A 93 10.36 -1.80 3.29
CA GLY A 93 11.13 -1.75 4.53
C GLY A 93 10.54 -2.56 5.68
N GLY A 94 9.32 -3.09 5.53
CA GLY A 94 8.67 -3.99 6.47
C GLY A 94 7.85 -3.29 7.56
N ASN A 95 6.85 -4.02 8.06
CA ASN A 95 6.03 -3.61 9.20
C ASN A 95 6.56 -4.19 10.53
N CYS A 96 7.43 -5.19 10.49
CA CYS A 96 8.11 -5.71 11.67
C CYS A 96 9.54 -5.17 11.71
N GLU A 97 9.98 -4.69 12.86
CA GLU A 97 11.31 -4.11 13.08
C GLU A 97 12.45 -5.07 12.73
N LEU A 98 12.22 -6.37 12.91
CA LEU A 98 13.20 -7.42 12.64
C LEU A 98 13.12 -7.98 11.21
N THR A 99 12.20 -7.50 10.37
CA THR A 99 12.08 -7.94 8.99
C THR A 99 13.34 -7.62 8.20
N ARG A 100 13.82 -8.60 7.46
CA ARG A 100 14.84 -8.44 6.43
C ARG A 100 14.26 -8.80 5.07
N PRO A 101 14.19 -7.85 4.13
CA PRO A 101 13.63 -8.09 2.81
C PRO A 101 14.33 -9.24 2.09
N GLY A 102 13.55 -10.21 1.60
CA GLY A 102 14.05 -11.39 0.90
C GLY A 102 14.60 -12.50 1.79
N GLU A 103 14.58 -12.34 3.12
CA GLU A 103 15.13 -13.30 4.05
C GLU A 103 14.06 -13.92 4.97
N SER A 104 14.42 -15.06 5.54
CA SER A 104 13.76 -15.65 6.72
C SER A 104 14.68 -15.44 7.92
N VAL A 105 14.19 -14.73 8.93
CA VAL A 105 14.91 -14.44 10.17
C VAL A 105 14.31 -15.23 11.30
N GLU A 106 15.13 -15.80 12.17
CA GLU A 106 14.70 -16.39 13.44
C GLU A 106 15.15 -15.50 14.59
N ALA A 107 14.22 -15.09 15.43
CA ALA A 107 14.48 -14.27 16.61
C ALA A 107 13.65 -14.78 17.78
N ASP A 108 14.31 -15.11 18.89
CA ASP A 108 13.68 -15.60 20.13
C ASP A 108 12.70 -16.80 19.90
N GLY A 109 12.98 -17.65 18.90
CA GLY A 109 12.16 -18.78 18.51
C GLY A 109 10.93 -18.43 17.66
N VAL A 110 10.83 -17.20 17.16
CA VAL A 110 9.81 -16.72 16.23
C VAL A 110 10.43 -16.62 14.82
N THR A 111 9.77 -17.18 13.83
CA THR A 111 10.19 -17.09 12.42
C THR A 111 9.57 -15.86 11.77
N ILE A 112 10.39 -14.99 11.17
CA ILE A 112 9.95 -13.78 10.48
C ILE A 112 10.29 -13.93 9.00
N LEU A 113 9.26 -13.92 8.16
CA LEU A 113 9.38 -14.03 6.70
C LEU A 113 9.19 -12.67 6.07
N GLY A 114 10.20 -12.18 5.34
CA GLY A 114 10.14 -10.93 4.56
C GLY A 114 10.11 -11.20 3.05
N PRO A 115 9.07 -11.85 2.49
CA PRO A 115 9.07 -12.26 1.09
C PRO A 115 9.08 -11.06 0.15
N LEU A 116 9.80 -11.20 -0.97
CA LEU A 116 9.81 -10.27 -2.08
C LEU A 116 9.13 -10.89 -3.29
N ASN A 117 8.49 -10.06 -4.10
CA ASN A 117 7.89 -10.46 -5.38
C ASN A 117 6.99 -11.72 -5.27
N LEU A 118 6.12 -11.77 -4.26
CA LEU A 118 5.17 -12.87 -4.05
C LEU A 118 4.35 -13.22 -5.30
N PRO A 119 3.92 -12.26 -6.16
CA PRO A 119 3.18 -12.60 -7.39
C PRO A 119 3.93 -13.57 -8.29
N SER A 120 5.26 -13.58 -8.29
CA SER A 120 6.06 -14.51 -9.09
C SER A 120 5.98 -15.97 -8.62
N THR A 121 5.58 -16.21 -7.37
CA THR A 121 5.42 -17.57 -6.81
C THR A 121 4.10 -18.22 -7.22
N VAL A 122 3.11 -17.41 -7.69
CA VAL A 122 1.81 -17.84 -8.20
C VAL A 122 1.52 -17.20 -9.56
N PRO A 123 2.42 -17.39 -10.57
CA PRO A 123 2.46 -16.56 -11.78
C PRO A 123 1.20 -16.63 -12.62
N TYR A 124 0.55 -17.80 -12.68
CA TYR A 124 -0.68 -17.97 -13.45
C TYR A 124 -1.81 -17.07 -12.94
N HIS A 125 -2.09 -17.12 -11.63
CA HIS A 125 -3.16 -16.32 -11.03
C HIS A 125 -2.80 -14.83 -10.98
N ALA A 126 -1.56 -14.50 -10.66
CA ALA A 126 -1.08 -13.11 -10.67
C ALA A 126 -1.23 -12.49 -12.06
N SER A 127 -0.82 -13.20 -13.12
CA SER A 127 -0.96 -12.73 -14.51
C SER A 127 -2.42 -12.56 -14.92
N GLN A 128 -3.31 -13.46 -14.52
CA GLN A 128 -4.74 -13.32 -14.81
C GLN A 128 -5.36 -12.10 -14.13
N MET A 129 -5.03 -11.87 -12.85
CA MET A 129 -5.53 -10.71 -12.11
C MET A 129 -5.01 -9.40 -12.72
N TYR A 130 -3.72 -9.36 -13.01
CA TYR A 130 -3.10 -8.20 -13.68
C TYR A 130 -3.72 -7.92 -15.05
N ALA A 131 -3.88 -8.96 -15.88
CA ALA A 131 -4.49 -8.83 -17.19
C ALA A 131 -5.93 -8.27 -17.15
N ARG A 132 -6.73 -8.70 -16.14
CA ARG A 132 -8.08 -8.15 -15.94
C ARG A 132 -8.06 -6.66 -15.58
N ASN A 133 -7.13 -6.24 -14.72
CA ASN A 133 -6.98 -4.83 -14.36
C ASN A 133 -6.55 -3.99 -15.57
N VAL A 134 -5.57 -4.47 -16.37
CA VAL A 134 -5.16 -3.80 -17.60
C VAL A 134 -6.31 -3.71 -18.60
N ALA A 135 -7.07 -4.79 -18.78
CA ALA A 135 -8.22 -4.79 -19.68
C ALA A 135 -9.31 -3.80 -19.22
N ALA A 136 -9.61 -3.75 -17.93
CA ALA A 136 -10.57 -2.79 -17.37
C ALA A 136 -10.09 -1.35 -17.57
N PHE A 137 -8.81 -1.08 -17.35
CA PHE A 137 -8.21 0.23 -17.59
C PHE A 137 -8.29 0.64 -19.07
N LEU A 138 -7.96 -0.27 -20.01
CA LEU A 138 -8.10 -0.01 -21.43
C LEU A 138 -9.54 0.27 -21.85
N GLN A 139 -10.51 -0.47 -21.28
CA GLN A 139 -11.93 -0.21 -21.52
C GLN A 139 -12.38 1.17 -21.01
N ASN A 140 -11.80 1.65 -19.90
CA ASN A 140 -12.06 2.99 -19.41
C ASN A 140 -11.50 4.08 -20.33
N LEU A 141 -10.34 3.82 -20.95
CA LEU A 141 -9.69 4.75 -21.89
C LEU A 141 -10.36 4.81 -23.27
N VAL A 142 -11.08 3.75 -23.69
CA VAL A 142 -11.64 3.65 -25.04
C VAL A 142 -13.15 3.80 -24.97
N LYS A 143 -13.69 4.82 -25.63
CA LYS A 143 -15.13 5.06 -25.81
C LYS A 143 -15.44 5.18 -27.30
N ASP A 144 -16.41 4.41 -27.79
CA ASP A 144 -16.81 4.40 -29.20
C ASP A 144 -15.68 4.10 -30.20
N GLY A 145 -14.69 3.30 -29.77
CA GLY A 145 -13.52 2.94 -30.57
C GLY A 145 -12.40 4.00 -30.61
N GLU A 146 -12.56 5.10 -29.88
CA GLU A 146 -11.59 6.19 -29.80
C GLU A 146 -10.95 6.27 -28.41
N LEU A 147 -9.66 6.61 -28.37
CA LEU A 147 -8.94 6.89 -27.12
C LEU A 147 -9.41 8.23 -26.54
N ARG A 148 -9.91 8.21 -25.32
CA ARG A 148 -10.31 9.42 -24.59
C ARG A 148 -9.53 9.52 -23.28
N LEU A 149 -8.78 10.61 -23.17
CA LEU A 149 -8.04 10.97 -21.95
C LEU A 149 -8.86 12.02 -21.17
N ASP A 150 -9.83 11.52 -20.40
CA ASP A 150 -10.67 12.37 -19.55
C ASP A 150 -9.91 12.67 -18.26
N MET A 151 -9.38 13.87 -18.11
CA MET A 151 -8.60 14.29 -16.94
C MET A 151 -9.47 14.57 -15.70
N GLU A 152 -10.80 14.56 -15.83
CA GLU A 152 -11.74 14.62 -14.69
C GLU A 152 -11.91 13.22 -14.06
N ASP A 153 -11.61 12.15 -14.82
CA ASP A 153 -11.55 10.78 -14.29
C ASP A 153 -10.26 10.61 -13.48
N GLN A 154 -10.41 10.33 -12.18
CA GLN A 154 -9.28 10.17 -11.27
C GLN A 154 -8.34 9.03 -11.68
N ILE A 155 -8.87 7.92 -12.23
CA ILE A 155 -8.03 6.79 -12.67
C ILE A 155 -7.12 7.22 -13.81
N ILE A 156 -7.65 7.99 -14.74
CA ILE A 156 -6.89 8.49 -15.91
C ILE A 156 -5.88 9.54 -15.46
N SER A 157 -6.31 10.54 -14.71
CA SER A 157 -5.45 11.64 -14.25
C SER A 157 -4.29 11.15 -13.36
N ASP A 158 -4.53 10.19 -12.46
CA ASP A 158 -3.50 9.63 -11.60
C ASP A 158 -2.53 8.69 -12.33
N SER A 159 -2.98 8.06 -13.44
CA SER A 159 -2.18 7.12 -14.22
C SER A 159 -1.39 7.79 -15.34
N LEU A 160 -1.84 8.94 -15.85
CA LEU A 160 -1.20 9.65 -16.96
C LEU A 160 0.04 10.39 -16.46
N LEU A 161 1.23 9.90 -16.80
CA LEU A 161 2.50 10.50 -16.38
C LEU A 161 2.94 11.63 -17.31
N THR A 162 2.89 11.37 -18.63
CA THR A 162 3.33 12.31 -19.66
C THR A 162 2.30 12.39 -20.79
N HIS A 163 2.11 13.56 -21.34
CA HIS A 163 1.25 13.80 -22.49
C HIS A 163 1.85 14.89 -23.39
N GLN A 164 1.86 14.67 -24.71
CA GLN A 164 2.38 15.63 -25.70
C GLN A 164 3.79 16.19 -25.39
N GLY A 165 4.65 15.36 -24.81
CA GLY A 165 6.03 15.74 -24.47
C GLY A 165 6.20 16.42 -23.11
N GLU A 166 5.11 16.64 -22.38
CA GLU A 166 5.12 17.25 -21.06
C GLU A 166 4.83 16.25 -19.96
N VAL A 167 5.42 16.45 -18.78
CA VAL A 167 5.05 15.72 -17.56
C VAL A 167 3.76 16.34 -17.02
N VAL A 168 2.65 15.59 -17.04
CA VAL A 168 1.34 16.09 -16.63
C VAL A 168 0.92 15.64 -15.23
N ASN A 169 1.49 14.54 -14.72
CA ASN A 169 1.15 14.04 -13.39
C ASN A 169 1.69 14.94 -12.30
N PRO A 170 0.84 15.47 -11.39
CA PRO A 170 1.25 16.42 -10.35
C PRO A 170 2.33 15.86 -9.41
N ARG A 171 2.19 14.59 -9.01
CA ARG A 171 3.14 13.93 -8.11
C ARG A 171 4.53 13.75 -8.75
N VAL A 172 4.55 13.39 -10.03
CA VAL A 172 5.83 13.25 -10.77
C VAL A 172 6.47 14.62 -10.96
N ARG A 173 5.68 15.67 -11.23
CA ARG A 173 6.18 17.05 -11.31
C ARG A 173 6.83 17.48 -10.00
N GLU A 174 6.19 17.23 -8.87
CA GLU A 174 6.72 17.51 -7.53
C GLU A 174 8.06 16.77 -7.28
N LEU A 175 8.12 15.47 -7.58
CA LEU A 175 9.34 14.67 -7.44
C LEU A 175 10.51 15.17 -8.32
N LEU A 176 10.19 15.73 -9.48
CA LEU A 176 11.18 16.30 -10.41
C LEU A 176 11.49 17.78 -10.15
N GLY A 177 10.86 18.41 -9.14
CA GLY A 177 11.01 19.84 -8.85
C GLY A 177 10.46 20.75 -9.95
N LEU A 178 9.50 20.27 -10.74
CA LEU A 178 8.83 21.04 -11.79
C LEU A 178 7.69 21.90 -11.20
N PRO A 179 7.29 23.03 -11.85
CA PRO A 179 6.14 23.81 -11.44
C PRO A 179 4.87 22.94 -11.33
N ALA A 180 3.99 23.22 -10.38
CA ALA A 180 2.77 22.42 -10.13
C ALA A 180 1.80 22.35 -11.33
N SER A 181 1.77 23.38 -12.17
CA SER A 181 0.97 23.42 -13.40
C SER A 181 1.82 23.22 -14.64
N VAL A 182 1.28 22.52 -15.64
CA VAL A 182 1.86 22.51 -16.98
C VAL A 182 1.66 23.90 -17.56
N PRO A 183 2.71 24.56 -18.10
CA PRO A 183 2.52 25.82 -18.84
C PRO A 183 1.51 25.57 -19.97
N ALA A 184 0.54 26.48 -20.14
CA ALA A 184 -0.38 26.42 -21.27
C ALA A 184 0.48 26.32 -22.54
N ALA A 185 0.22 25.28 -23.36
CA ALA A 185 0.92 25.15 -24.63
C ALA A 185 0.66 26.44 -25.42
N GLU A 186 1.70 27.22 -25.67
CA GLU A 186 1.63 28.27 -26.70
C GLU A 186 1.24 27.56 -27.99
N GLU A 187 0.09 27.94 -28.55
CA GLU A 187 -0.31 27.50 -29.88
C GLU A 187 0.87 27.76 -30.80
N ARG A 188 1.61 26.71 -31.15
CA ARG A 188 2.59 26.80 -32.23
C ARG A 188 1.77 27.06 -33.49
N SER A 189 1.67 28.32 -33.86
CA SER A 189 1.19 28.73 -35.13
C SER A 189 2.16 28.16 -36.19
N ASP A 190 1.75 27.08 -36.84
CA ASP A 190 2.39 26.61 -38.04
C ASP A 190 2.35 27.74 -39.07
N GLY A 191 3.52 28.34 -39.34
CA GLY A 191 3.78 29.25 -40.42
C GLY A 191 4.36 28.50 -41.63
#